data_aa947cc6a2f9110c48226c9615d643f2
#
_entry.id   aa947cc6a2f9110c48226c9615d643f2
#
_cell.length_a   1.000
_cell.length_b   1.000
_cell.length_c   1.000
_cell.angle_alpha   90.00
_cell.angle_beta   90.00
_cell.angle_gamma   90.00
#
_symmetry.space_group_name_H-M   'P 1'
#
loop_
_entity.id
_entity.type
_entity.pdbx_description
1 polymer ?
#
loop_
_entity_poly.entity_id
_entity_poly.type
_entity_poly.pdbx_seq_one_letter_code
_entity_poly.pdbx_strand_id
1 'polypeptide(L)'
;MKYAVVTTFNASGYDRYASRMIDTFLQNWPQEIDLYVYTEDCAIRQSAPNLHVRDLHAVSPEIVAFKQRWGGDPRARGLVATGPADRKGKAPGIGFRWDAIRFSHKAYSVFHSAANCGADVLFWMDADMVCHTPITEEFITSQMPPKIGLAYLGRERKFSECGLYGMNLRDNITLNWLKEFQLAYDSGRLMTMAEWNDCWVFDETRNEVQAAHPKWRQLNWSAGLIKGEGHPLINTAWGAYLDHLKGKRKETGRSMAKDLIQPRTEGYWSA
;
A
#
# COMPACT_ATOMS: atom_id res chain seq x y z
N MET A 1 14.02 -1.37 -16.97
CA MET A 1 13.14 -0.35 -16.34
C MET A 1 13.74 -0.03 -14.99
N LYS A 2 13.71 1.23 -14.56
CA LYS A 2 14.12 1.59 -13.20
C LYS A 2 12.95 1.41 -12.24
N TYR A 3 13.17 0.65 -11.17
CA TYR A 3 12.15 0.37 -10.15
C TYR A 3 12.46 1.12 -8.87
N ALA A 4 11.42 1.48 -8.11
CA ALA A 4 11.54 1.98 -6.76
C ALA A 4 10.38 1.46 -5.89
N VAL A 5 10.58 1.47 -4.60
CA VAL A 5 9.57 1.11 -3.59
C VAL A 5 9.37 2.29 -2.66
N VAL A 6 8.12 2.54 -2.25
CA VAL A 6 7.78 3.58 -1.28
C VAL A 6 6.99 3.00 -0.11
N THR A 7 7.25 3.51 1.08
CA THR A 7 6.55 3.17 2.32
C THR A 7 6.46 4.37 3.25
N THR A 8 5.59 4.30 4.26
CA THR A 8 5.50 5.29 5.35
C THR A 8 5.17 4.62 6.68
N PHE A 9 5.61 5.24 7.76
CA PHE A 9 5.31 4.85 9.14
C PHE A 9 5.60 5.98 10.13
N ASN A 10 5.00 5.89 11.31
CA ASN A 10 5.32 6.72 12.47
C ASN A 10 6.28 6.00 13.44
N ALA A 11 6.71 6.68 14.51
CA ALA A 11 7.62 6.13 15.52
C ALA A 11 7.15 4.76 16.07
N SER A 12 5.88 4.65 16.46
CA SER A 12 5.31 3.39 16.96
C SER A 12 5.33 2.27 15.89
N GLY A 13 5.10 2.62 14.62
CA GLY A 13 5.21 1.68 13.50
C GLY A 13 6.65 1.24 13.26
N TYR A 14 7.60 2.17 13.38
CA TYR A 14 9.02 1.87 13.25
C TYR A 14 9.49 0.81 14.24
N ASP A 15 9.18 1.02 15.53
CA ASP A 15 9.60 0.11 16.59
C ASP A 15 8.95 -1.27 16.49
N ARG A 16 7.70 -1.33 16.04
CA ARG A 16 6.90 -2.57 16.04
C ARG A 16 7.14 -3.46 14.82
N TYR A 17 7.40 -2.88 13.65
CA TYR A 17 7.45 -3.65 12.39
C TYR A 17 8.31 -3.02 11.28
N ALA A 18 8.34 -1.67 11.14
CA ALA A 18 8.96 -1.08 9.96
C ALA A 18 10.49 -1.16 9.97
N SER A 19 11.14 -1.17 11.16
CA SER A 19 12.58 -1.43 11.24
C SER A 19 12.93 -2.79 10.60
N ARG A 20 12.17 -3.84 10.94
CA ARG A 20 12.36 -5.17 10.34
C ARG A 20 12.07 -5.19 8.84
N MET A 21 11.04 -4.45 8.40
CA MET A 21 10.73 -4.33 6.97
C MET A 21 11.92 -3.74 6.21
N ILE A 22 12.51 -2.64 6.70
CA ILE A 22 13.68 -2.01 6.08
C ILE A 22 14.86 -2.98 6.06
N ASP A 23 15.18 -3.63 7.19
CA ASP A 23 16.29 -4.58 7.28
C ASP A 23 16.13 -5.72 6.26
N THR A 24 14.94 -6.31 6.19
CA THR A 24 14.67 -7.42 5.27
C THR A 24 14.56 -6.98 3.81
N PHE A 25 14.14 -5.75 3.54
CA PHE A 25 14.19 -5.16 2.21
C PHE A 25 15.66 -5.02 1.74
N LEU A 26 16.49 -4.36 2.54
CA LEU A 26 17.91 -4.14 2.21
C LEU A 26 18.68 -5.45 2.04
N GLN A 27 18.26 -6.52 2.72
CA GLN A 27 18.87 -7.83 2.60
C GLN A 27 18.42 -8.60 1.35
N ASN A 28 17.16 -8.47 0.92
CA ASN A 28 16.54 -9.41 -0.01
C ASN A 28 16.07 -8.78 -1.33
N TRP A 29 16.02 -7.45 -1.44
CA TRP A 29 15.74 -6.79 -2.71
C TRP A 29 17.04 -6.46 -3.46
N PRO A 30 17.02 -6.40 -4.82
CA PRO A 30 18.18 -5.94 -5.60
C PRO A 30 18.64 -4.55 -5.14
N GLN A 31 19.94 -4.34 -5.02
CA GLN A 31 20.53 -3.08 -4.52
C GLN A 31 20.28 -1.89 -5.45
N GLU A 32 19.95 -2.17 -6.71
CA GLU A 32 19.61 -1.16 -7.72
C GLU A 32 18.21 -0.58 -7.54
N ILE A 33 17.41 -1.17 -6.65
CA ILE A 33 16.04 -0.73 -6.37
C ILE A 33 16.04 0.17 -5.14
N ASP A 34 15.68 1.42 -5.35
CA ASP A 34 15.59 2.42 -4.30
C ASP A 34 14.38 2.17 -3.38
N LEU A 35 14.59 2.28 -2.05
CA LEU A 35 13.54 2.33 -1.05
C LEU A 35 13.35 3.77 -0.55
N TYR A 36 12.21 4.36 -0.84
CA TYR A 36 11.80 5.66 -0.31
C TYR A 36 10.96 5.47 0.95
N VAL A 37 11.49 5.93 2.06
CA VAL A 37 10.84 5.87 3.37
C VAL A 37 10.38 7.27 3.75
N TYR A 38 9.09 7.42 3.98
CA TYR A 38 8.52 8.65 4.51
C TYR A 38 8.19 8.47 5.99
N THR A 39 8.93 9.16 6.85
CA THR A 39 8.66 9.16 8.29
C THR A 39 7.66 10.26 8.63
N GLU A 40 6.88 10.03 9.69
CA GLU A 40 5.90 11.00 10.16
C GLU A 40 6.45 11.84 11.32
N ASP A 41 7.23 11.23 12.21
CA ASP A 41 7.66 11.83 13.46
C ASP A 41 8.88 11.13 14.08
N CYS A 42 9.65 10.39 13.28
CA CYS A 42 10.76 9.61 13.79
C CYS A 42 11.97 9.59 12.87
N ALA A 43 13.13 9.43 13.47
CA ALA A 43 14.36 9.05 12.80
C ALA A 43 14.45 7.51 12.69
N ILE A 44 15.18 7.02 11.68
CA ILE A 44 15.47 5.60 11.52
C ILE A 44 16.96 5.33 11.74
N ARG A 45 17.31 4.09 12.08
CA ARG A 45 18.70 3.68 12.36
C ARG A 45 19.42 3.15 11.12
N GLN A 46 18.66 2.65 10.15
CA GLN A 46 19.23 2.05 8.93
C GLN A 46 19.83 3.13 8.03
N SER A 47 20.90 2.75 7.34
CA SER A 47 21.54 3.56 6.31
C SER A 47 22.06 2.65 5.21
N ALA A 48 21.73 2.97 3.96
CA ALA A 48 22.21 2.25 2.77
C ALA A 48 22.17 3.19 1.56
N PRO A 49 22.96 2.94 0.51
CA PRO A 49 22.99 3.80 -0.69
C PRO A 49 21.64 3.91 -1.40
N ASN A 50 20.83 2.86 -1.36
CA ASN A 50 19.50 2.79 -1.96
C ASN A 50 18.35 3.04 -0.97
N LEU A 51 18.63 3.60 0.23
CA LEU A 51 17.64 3.97 1.23
C LEU A 51 17.52 5.49 1.32
N HIS A 52 16.37 6.02 0.94
CA HIS A 52 16.08 7.45 0.92
C HIS A 52 15.02 7.81 1.96
N VAL A 53 15.44 8.46 3.04
CA VAL A 53 14.55 8.84 4.14
C VAL A 53 14.13 10.31 3.99
N ARG A 54 12.84 10.57 4.17
CA ARG A 54 12.24 11.90 4.09
C ARG A 54 11.22 12.10 5.21
N ASP A 55 11.19 13.28 5.81
CA ASP A 55 10.07 13.70 6.66
C ASP A 55 8.89 14.07 5.77
N LEU A 56 7.77 13.35 5.89
CA LEU A 56 6.61 13.52 5.05
C LEU A 56 6.00 14.92 5.16
N HIS A 57 5.94 15.46 6.37
CA HIS A 57 5.37 16.79 6.59
C HIS A 57 6.27 17.91 6.08
N ALA A 58 7.59 17.68 6.06
CA ALA A 58 8.54 18.65 5.53
C ALA A 58 8.54 18.72 4.00
N VAL A 59 8.28 17.58 3.32
CA VAL A 59 8.37 17.50 1.85
C VAL A 59 7.02 17.59 1.13
N SER A 60 5.90 17.39 1.83
CA SER A 60 4.56 17.48 1.25
C SER A 60 3.68 18.46 2.03
N PRO A 61 3.61 19.73 1.59
CA PRO A 61 2.70 20.72 2.17
C PRO A 61 1.22 20.32 2.01
N GLU A 62 0.90 19.49 1.03
CA GLU A 62 -0.47 19.04 0.74
C GLU A 62 -1.03 18.18 1.89
N ILE A 63 -0.24 17.27 2.48
CA ILE A 63 -0.70 16.51 3.66
C ILE A 63 -0.90 17.43 4.86
N VAL A 64 -0.06 18.44 5.01
CA VAL A 64 -0.21 19.43 6.10
C VAL A 64 -1.54 20.17 5.93
N ALA A 65 -1.83 20.67 4.73
CA ALA A 65 -3.10 21.32 4.41
C ALA A 65 -4.30 20.38 4.61
N PHE A 66 -4.20 19.13 4.17
CA PHE A 66 -5.23 18.12 4.38
C PHE A 66 -5.52 17.90 5.88
N LYS A 67 -4.48 17.72 6.68
CA LYS A 67 -4.60 17.53 8.14
C LYS A 67 -5.13 18.78 8.84
N GLN A 68 -4.73 19.98 8.43
CA GLN A 68 -5.29 21.23 8.96
C GLN A 68 -6.79 21.35 8.67
N ARG A 69 -7.22 20.97 7.47
CA ARG A 69 -8.62 21.03 7.06
C ARG A 69 -9.49 19.99 7.78
N TRP A 70 -9.02 18.75 7.91
CA TRP A 70 -9.85 17.62 8.32
C TRP A 70 -9.47 17.01 9.68
N GLY A 71 -8.31 17.33 10.23
CA GLY A 71 -7.81 16.73 11.47
C GLY A 71 -8.63 17.06 12.72
N GLY A 72 -9.44 18.13 12.67
CA GLY A 72 -10.40 18.46 13.72
C GLY A 72 -11.72 17.66 13.64
N ASP A 73 -12.02 17.00 12.50
CA ASP A 73 -13.23 16.19 12.37
C ASP A 73 -13.02 14.78 12.96
N PRO A 74 -13.74 14.40 14.04
CA PRO A 74 -13.62 13.07 14.64
C PRO A 74 -13.95 11.93 13.67
N ARG A 75 -14.80 12.16 12.67
CA ARG A 75 -15.12 11.15 11.64
C ARG A 75 -13.90 10.88 10.76
N ALA A 76 -13.21 11.95 10.30
CA ALA A 76 -12.00 11.83 9.48
C ALA A 76 -10.83 11.18 10.22
N ARG A 77 -10.89 11.11 11.54
CA ARG A 77 -9.94 10.40 12.43
C ARG A 77 -10.39 8.98 12.82
N GLY A 78 -11.48 8.49 12.23
CA GLY A 78 -12.03 7.19 12.57
C GLY A 78 -12.52 7.05 14.03
N LEU A 79 -12.78 8.16 14.73
CA LEU A 79 -13.21 8.18 16.13
C LEU A 79 -14.73 8.14 16.30
N VAL A 80 -15.47 8.47 15.26
CA VAL A 80 -16.92 8.43 15.21
C VAL A 80 -17.34 7.56 14.04
N ALA A 81 -18.30 6.70 14.28
CA ALA A 81 -18.86 5.86 13.23
C ALA A 81 -19.63 6.71 12.21
N THR A 82 -19.28 6.53 10.94
CA THR A 82 -20.01 7.09 9.80
C THR A 82 -20.50 5.93 8.94
N GLY A 83 -21.76 5.94 8.56
CA GLY A 83 -22.33 4.91 7.69
C GLY A 83 -23.34 3.97 8.36
N PRO A 84 -23.97 3.09 7.59
CA PRO A 84 -24.95 2.15 8.10
C PRO A 84 -24.33 1.10 9.03
N ALA A 85 -25.14 0.56 9.93
CA ALA A 85 -24.78 -0.62 10.71
C ALA A 85 -24.28 -1.75 9.77
N ASP A 86 -23.38 -2.61 10.27
CA ASP A 86 -22.95 -3.76 9.52
C ASP A 86 -24.13 -4.72 9.24
N ARG A 87 -23.92 -5.71 8.36
CA ARG A 87 -24.96 -6.70 8.00
C ARG A 87 -25.46 -7.52 9.20
N LYS A 88 -24.82 -7.41 10.37
CA LYS A 88 -25.21 -8.08 11.63
C LYS A 88 -25.88 -7.13 12.61
N GLY A 89 -26.24 -5.91 12.17
CA GLY A 89 -26.89 -4.92 13.03
C GLY A 89 -25.97 -4.30 14.10
N LYS A 90 -24.67 -4.56 14.05
CA LYS A 90 -23.72 -3.85 14.89
C LYS A 90 -23.66 -2.40 14.47
N ALA A 91 -23.80 -1.52 15.42
CA ALA A 91 -23.52 -0.09 15.24
C ALA A 91 -22.19 0.06 14.49
N PRO A 92 -22.10 1.01 13.54
CA PRO A 92 -20.87 1.24 12.81
C PRO A 92 -19.73 1.40 13.80
N GLY A 93 -18.75 0.47 13.77
CA GLY A 93 -17.63 0.52 14.70
C GLY A 93 -16.81 1.77 14.44
N ILE A 94 -16.34 2.40 15.48
CA ILE A 94 -15.18 3.29 15.44
C ILE A 94 -14.11 2.51 14.70
N GLY A 95 -13.64 2.97 13.56
CA GLY A 95 -12.76 2.09 12.84
C GLY A 95 -12.05 2.71 11.65
N PHE A 96 -11.05 1.97 11.20
CA PHE A 96 -10.14 2.34 10.13
C PHE A 96 -10.84 2.72 8.82
N ARG A 97 -12.10 2.33 8.59
CA ARG A 97 -12.81 2.60 7.33
C ARG A 97 -12.92 4.09 7.01
N TRP A 98 -13.01 4.93 8.03
CA TRP A 98 -13.16 6.38 7.90
C TRP A 98 -11.96 7.17 8.44
N ASP A 99 -10.85 6.52 8.78
CA ASP A 99 -9.64 7.18 9.27
C ASP A 99 -8.82 7.79 8.12
N ALA A 100 -9.43 8.78 7.44
CA ALA A 100 -8.80 9.49 6.33
C ALA A 100 -7.48 10.13 6.73
N ILE A 101 -7.38 10.64 7.96
CA ILE A 101 -6.14 11.27 8.48
C ILE A 101 -5.00 10.25 8.52
N ARG A 102 -5.24 9.05 9.01
CA ARG A 102 -4.24 8.00 9.03
C ARG A 102 -3.82 7.59 7.63
N PHE A 103 -4.78 7.35 6.74
CA PHE A 103 -4.50 6.88 5.39
C PHE A 103 -3.94 7.96 4.45
N SER A 104 -4.10 9.24 4.80
CA SER A 104 -3.48 10.33 4.06
C SER A 104 -1.96 10.23 4.02
N HIS A 105 -1.32 9.74 5.09
CA HIS A 105 0.14 9.55 5.11
C HIS A 105 0.59 8.62 3.99
N LYS A 106 -0.09 7.49 3.79
CA LYS A 106 0.18 6.57 2.69
C LYS A 106 -0.02 7.24 1.32
N ALA A 107 -1.18 7.87 1.13
CA ALA A 107 -1.52 8.48 -0.14
C ALA A 107 -0.51 9.58 -0.54
N TYR A 108 -0.20 10.51 0.35
CA TYR A 108 0.74 11.59 0.05
C TYR A 108 2.19 11.11 -0.09
N SER A 109 2.60 10.05 0.61
CA SER A 109 3.90 9.41 0.37
C SER A 109 4.00 8.86 -1.05
N VAL A 110 2.94 8.24 -1.55
CA VAL A 110 2.87 7.75 -2.94
C VAL A 110 2.90 8.90 -3.93
N PHE A 111 2.08 9.93 -3.75
CA PHE A 111 2.02 11.07 -4.69
C PHE A 111 3.35 11.80 -4.78
N HIS A 112 3.96 12.12 -3.63
CA HIS A 112 5.26 12.78 -3.60
C HIS A 112 6.36 11.89 -4.21
N SER A 113 6.37 10.59 -3.90
CA SER A 113 7.36 9.66 -4.44
C SER A 113 7.19 9.50 -5.95
N ALA A 114 5.98 9.34 -6.45
CA ALA A 114 5.70 9.22 -7.89
C ALA A 114 6.22 10.43 -8.69
N ALA A 115 6.15 11.62 -8.12
CA ALA A 115 6.65 12.85 -8.75
C ALA A 115 8.18 13.02 -8.66
N ASN A 116 8.86 12.38 -7.68
CA ASN A 116 10.24 12.74 -7.32
C ASN A 116 11.24 11.57 -7.31
N CYS A 117 10.82 10.30 -7.44
CA CYS A 117 11.73 9.15 -7.36
C CYS A 117 12.55 8.90 -8.63
N GLY A 118 12.13 9.45 -9.77
CA GLY A 118 12.81 9.25 -11.06
C GLY A 118 12.83 7.79 -11.54
N ALA A 119 11.95 6.94 -11.01
CA ALA A 119 11.77 5.57 -11.45
C ALA A 119 10.74 5.47 -12.58
N ASP A 120 10.78 4.37 -13.34
CA ASP A 120 9.80 4.04 -14.36
C ASP A 120 8.59 3.35 -13.76
N VAL A 121 8.84 2.57 -12.69
CA VAL A 121 7.82 1.84 -11.93
C VAL A 121 8.04 2.10 -10.45
N LEU A 122 6.97 2.50 -9.78
CA LEU A 122 6.93 2.67 -8.34
C LEU A 122 6.01 1.62 -7.71
N PHE A 123 6.54 0.89 -6.72
CA PHE A 123 5.74 0.01 -5.88
C PHE A 123 5.43 0.70 -4.55
N TRP A 124 4.16 0.68 -4.15
CA TRP A 124 3.81 0.86 -2.75
C TRP A 124 4.00 -0.45 -2.00
N MET A 125 4.57 -0.41 -0.80
CA MET A 125 4.70 -1.56 0.10
C MET A 125 4.39 -1.12 1.55
N ASP A 126 3.38 -1.76 2.19
CA ASP A 126 3.07 -1.49 3.59
C ASP A 126 4.27 -1.80 4.49
N ALA A 127 4.52 -0.96 5.48
CA ALA A 127 5.68 -1.06 6.37
C ALA A 127 5.65 -2.28 7.32
N ASP A 128 4.55 -3.02 7.36
CA ASP A 128 4.42 -4.28 8.11
C ASP A 128 4.61 -5.52 7.23
N MET A 129 5.29 -5.38 6.09
CA MET A 129 5.75 -6.51 5.29
C MET A 129 7.12 -7.01 5.73
N VAL A 130 7.40 -8.27 5.44
CA VAL A 130 8.69 -8.92 5.62
C VAL A 130 9.14 -9.52 4.30
N CYS A 131 10.34 -9.19 3.85
CA CYS A 131 10.97 -9.79 2.68
C CYS A 131 11.82 -10.97 3.14
N HIS A 132 11.31 -12.19 3.04
CA HIS A 132 11.93 -13.36 3.65
C HIS A 132 12.82 -14.18 2.73
N THR A 133 12.82 -13.86 1.44
CA THR A 133 13.58 -14.58 0.41
C THR A 133 14.13 -13.56 -0.60
N PRO A 134 15.37 -13.72 -1.09
CA PRO A 134 15.92 -12.84 -2.12
C PRO A 134 15.04 -12.77 -3.37
N ILE A 135 14.73 -11.54 -3.79
CA ILE A 135 13.90 -11.24 -4.97
C ILE A 135 14.82 -10.98 -6.15
N THR A 136 14.48 -11.50 -7.33
CA THR A 136 15.23 -11.20 -8.55
C THR A 136 14.54 -10.10 -9.37
N GLU A 137 15.32 -9.39 -10.20
CA GLU A 137 14.77 -8.38 -11.11
C GLU A 137 13.81 -9.00 -12.13
N GLU A 138 14.09 -10.23 -12.60
CA GLU A 138 13.21 -10.98 -13.50
C GLU A 138 11.84 -11.22 -12.87
N PHE A 139 11.81 -11.58 -11.59
CA PHE A 139 10.55 -11.75 -10.89
C PHE A 139 9.77 -10.43 -10.82
N ILE A 140 10.43 -9.33 -10.41
CA ILE A 140 9.80 -8.00 -10.33
C ILE A 140 9.24 -7.59 -11.69
N THR A 141 10.02 -7.77 -12.76
CA THR A 141 9.61 -7.48 -14.14
C THR A 141 8.41 -8.34 -14.56
N SER A 142 8.36 -9.61 -14.15
CA SER A 142 7.22 -10.50 -14.41
C SER A 142 5.94 -10.05 -13.70
N GLN A 143 6.08 -9.44 -12.51
CA GLN A 143 4.95 -8.93 -11.74
C GLN A 143 4.47 -7.55 -12.23
N MET A 144 5.32 -6.80 -12.93
CA MET A 144 4.98 -5.51 -13.51
C MET A 144 5.53 -5.39 -14.94
N PRO A 145 4.97 -6.16 -15.89
CA PRO A 145 5.38 -6.10 -17.29
C PRO A 145 5.21 -4.69 -17.88
N PRO A 146 6.06 -4.27 -18.82
CA PRO A 146 6.07 -2.89 -19.36
C PRO A 146 4.74 -2.39 -19.93
N LYS A 147 3.86 -3.31 -20.36
CA LYS A 147 2.55 -2.97 -20.92
C LYS A 147 1.45 -2.78 -19.85
N ILE A 148 1.75 -3.08 -18.60
CA ILE A 148 0.81 -2.93 -17.49
C ILE A 148 0.98 -1.53 -16.90
N GLY A 149 -0.13 -0.81 -16.77
CA GLY A 149 -0.16 0.49 -16.13
C GLY A 149 -0.21 0.36 -14.60
N LEU A 150 -1.08 -0.50 -14.10
CA LEU A 150 -1.30 -0.71 -12.67
C LEU A 150 -1.39 -2.20 -12.36
N ALA A 151 -0.68 -2.65 -11.31
CA ALA A 151 -0.80 -4.00 -10.79
C ALA A 151 -1.18 -3.97 -9.29
N TYR A 152 -2.10 -4.83 -8.85
CA TYR A 152 -2.70 -4.74 -7.53
C TYR A 152 -3.24 -6.09 -7.03
N LEU A 153 -3.65 -6.14 -5.75
CA LEU A 153 -4.26 -7.30 -5.11
C LEU A 153 -5.78 -7.11 -5.02
N GLY A 154 -6.51 -7.50 -6.08
CA GLY A 154 -7.96 -7.39 -6.11
C GLY A 154 -8.66 -8.44 -5.25
N ARG A 155 -9.90 -8.16 -4.85
CA ARG A 155 -10.79 -9.08 -4.12
C ARG A 155 -12.18 -9.02 -4.72
N GLU A 156 -12.78 -10.19 -5.04
CA GLU A 156 -14.06 -10.22 -5.77
C GLU A 156 -15.22 -9.52 -5.05
N ARG A 157 -15.24 -9.56 -3.72
CA ARG A 157 -16.40 -9.12 -2.92
C ARG A 157 -16.09 -7.94 -2.01
N LYS A 158 -14.92 -7.34 -2.18
CA LYS A 158 -14.43 -6.25 -1.33
C LYS A 158 -13.56 -5.33 -2.18
N PHE A 159 -13.22 -4.17 -1.65
CA PHE A 159 -12.17 -3.34 -2.21
C PHE A 159 -10.82 -4.07 -2.22
N SER A 160 -9.94 -3.67 -3.11
CA SER A 160 -8.57 -4.21 -3.25
C SER A 160 -7.79 -4.16 -1.94
N GLU A 161 -6.83 -5.04 -1.81
CA GLU A 161 -5.90 -5.02 -0.69
C GLU A 161 -4.69 -4.19 -1.07
N CYS A 162 -4.55 -3.02 -0.46
CA CYS A 162 -3.53 -2.05 -0.85
C CYS A 162 -2.22 -2.19 -0.07
N GLY A 163 -1.89 -3.37 0.48
CA GLY A 163 -0.59 -3.59 1.12
C GLY A 163 0.56 -3.56 0.13
N LEU A 164 0.33 -4.01 -1.10
CA LEU A 164 1.28 -3.96 -2.21
C LEU A 164 0.54 -3.63 -3.51
N TYR A 165 1.05 -2.68 -4.26
CA TYR A 165 0.64 -2.41 -5.64
C TYR A 165 1.77 -1.73 -6.42
N GLY A 166 1.78 -1.89 -7.74
CA GLY A 166 2.78 -1.33 -8.65
C GLY A 166 2.17 -0.40 -9.68
N MET A 167 2.84 0.71 -9.98
CA MET A 167 2.41 1.77 -10.88
C MET A 167 3.48 2.03 -11.93
N ASN A 168 3.12 1.96 -13.20
CA ASN A 168 3.99 2.35 -14.30
C ASN A 168 3.90 3.88 -14.52
N LEU A 169 4.92 4.59 -14.10
CA LEU A 169 4.98 6.05 -14.19
C LEU A 169 5.28 6.56 -15.62
N ARG A 170 5.50 5.66 -16.58
CA ARG A 170 5.59 5.98 -18.02
C ARG A 170 4.25 5.86 -18.76
N ASP A 171 3.23 5.29 -18.11
CA ASP A 171 1.90 5.14 -18.69
C ASP A 171 1.03 6.35 -18.36
N ASN A 172 0.63 7.09 -19.39
CA ASN A 172 -0.14 8.34 -19.23
C ASN A 172 -1.48 8.11 -18.52
N ILE A 173 -2.09 6.94 -18.68
CA ILE A 173 -3.38 6.65 -18.01
C ILE A 173 -3.14 6.39 -16.53
N THR A 174 -2.06 5.74 -16.17
CA THR A 174 -1.63 5.58 -14.77
C THR A 174 -1.31 6.94 -14.12
N LEU A 175 -0.64 7.85 -14.82
CA LEU A 175 -0.40 9.21 -14.33
C LEU A 175 -1.71 9.99 -14.16
N ASN A 176 -2.67 9.81 -15.07
CA ASN A 176 -4.01 10.39 -14.91
C ASN A 176 -4.72 9.83 -13.68
N TRP A 177 -4.65 8.51 -13.46
CA TRP A 177 -5.22 7.90 -12.25
C TRP A 177 -4.55 8.43 -10.97
N LEU A 178 -3.22 8.53 -10.92
CA LEU A 178 -2.52 9.11 -9.78
C LEU A 178 -3.00 10.54 -9.48
N LYS A 179 -3.20 11.34 -10.52
CA LYS A 179 -3.76 12.70 -10.40
C LYS A 179 -5.18 12.69 -9.83
N GLU A 180 -6.07 11.83 -10.33
CA GLU A 180 -7.44 11.71 -9.82
C GLU A 180 -7.46 11.18 -8.37
N PHE A 181 -6.56 10.25 -8.04
CA PHE A 181 -6.39 9.73 -6.69
C PHE A 181 -5.93 10.85 -5.73
N GLN A 182 -4.93 11.64 -6.12
CA GLN A 182 -4.49 12.81 -5.35
C GLN A 182 -5.60 13.86 -5.23
N LEU A 183 -6.29 14.18 -6.30
CA LEU A 183 -7.38 15.15 -6.31
C LEU A 183 -8.52 14.75 -5.37
N ALA A 184 -8.78 13.46 -5.20
CA ALA A 184 -9.77 12.98 -4.24
C ALA A 184 -9.41 13.40 -2.79
N TYR A 185 -8.12 13.42 -2.44
CA TYR A 185 -7.63 13.90 -1.14
C TYR A 185 -7.62 15.44 -1.09
N ASP A 186 -6.98 16.10 -2.05
CA ASP A 186 -6.76 17.55 -2.04
C ASP A 186 -8.08 18.35 -2.04
N SER A 187 -9.06 17.91 -2.82
CA SER A 187 -10.39 18.52 -2.85
C SER A 187 -11.27 18.13 -1.65
N GLY A 188 -10.96 17.04 -0.97
CA GLY A 188 -11.81 16.41 0.03
C GLY A 188 -12.96 15.58 -0.56
N ARG A 189 -12.95 15.29 -1.87
CA ARG A 189 -13.96 14.42 -2.52
C ARG A 189 -14.08 13.06 -1.83
N LEU A 190 -12.99 12.53 -1.28
CA LEU A 190 -13.02 11.26 -0.54
C LEU A 190 -14.04 11.27 0.62
N MET A 191 -14.33 12.45 1.24
CA MET A 191 -15.31 12.56 2.34
C MET A 191 -16.77 12.33 1.89
N THR A 192 -17.03 12.31 0.60
CA THR A 192 -18.33 11.98 0.02
C THR A 192 -18.47 10.50 -0.37
N MET A 193 -17.38 9.73 -0.30
CA MET A 193 -17.36 8.30 -0.60
C MET A 193 -17.93 7.47 0.58
N ALA A 194 -18.28 6.23 0.31
CA ALA A 194 -18.84 5.33 1.33
C ALA A 194 -17.83 4.96 2.43
N GLU A 195 -16.55 4.85 2.09
CA GLU A 195 -15.45 4.64 3.03
C GLU A 195 -14.28 5.57 2.67
N TRP A 196 -13.48 5.96 3.66
CA TRP A 196 -12.41 6.95 3.50
C TRP A 196 -11.00 6.36 3.69
N ASN A 197 -10.90 5.03 3.76
CA ASN A 197 -9.62 4.36 3.77
C ASN A 197 -8.98 4.36 2.38
N ASP A 198 -7.66 4.19 2.36
CA ASP A 198 -6.86 4.20 1.13
C ASP A 198 -7.33 3.17 0.08
N CYS A 199 -7.72 1.98 0.52
CA CYS A 199 -8.14 0.91 -0.37
C CYS A 199 -9.45 1.23 -1.10
N TRP A 200 -10.40 1.88 -0.41
CA TRP A 200 -11.65 2.31 -1.02
C TRP A 200 -11.41 3.43 -2.03
N VAL A 201 -10.68 4.47 -1.63
CA VAL A 201 -10.37 5.61 -2.52
C VAL A 201 -9.54 5.17 -3.73
N PHE A 202 -8.60 4.25 -3.53
CA PHE A 202 -7.83 3.61 -4.60
C PHE A 202 -8.76 2.96 -5.63
N ASP A 203 -9.71 2.12 -5.20
CA ASP A 203 -10.60 1.41 -6.12
C ASP A 203 -11.63 2.33 -6.78
N GLU A 204 -12.23 3.29 -6.07
CA GLU A 204 -13.16 4.25 -6.66
C GLU A 204 -12.48 5.03 -7.79
N THR A 205 -11.33 5.65 -7.52
CA THR A 205 -10.62 6.42 -8.54
C THR A 205 -10.08 5.55 -9.68
N ARG A 206 -9.64 4.31 -9.38
CA ARG A 206 -9.19 3.35 -10.37
C ARG A 206 -10.33 2.94 -11.31
N ASN A 207 -11.51 2.66 -10.76
CA ASN A 207 -12.68 2.25 -11.53
C ASN A 207 -13.21 3.40 -12.39
N GLU A 208 -13.23 4.63 -11.88
CA GLU A 208 -13.58 5.83 -12.64
C GLU A 208 -12.67 6.01 -13.87
N VAL A 209 -11.35 5.94 -13.65
CA VAL A 209 -10.37 6.08 -14.74
C VAL A 209 -10.44 4.89 -15.71
N GLN A 210 -10.64 3.66 -15.22
CA GLN A 210 -10.84 2.49 -16.10
C GLN A 210 -12.08 2.63 -16.97
N ALA A 211 -13.18 3.15 -16.45
CA ALA A 211 -14.39 3.41 -17.21
C ALA A 211 -14.18 4.46 -18.32
N ALA A 212 -13.41 5.50 -18.02
CA ALA A 212 -13.04 6.54 -18.99
C ALA A 212 -11.98 6.07 -20.01
N HIS A 213 -11.15 5.11 -19.61
CA HIS A 213 -10.04 4.56 -20.42
C HIS A 213 -10.08 3.04 -20.49
N PRO A 214 -11.02 2.42 -21.26
CA PRO A 214 -11.21 0.96 -21.30
C PRO A 214 -9.96 0.16 -21.76
N LYS A 215 -9.02 0.83 -22.44
CA LYS A 215 -7.77 0.22 -22.91
C LYS A 215 -6.65 0.25 -21.87
N TRP A 216 -6.87 0.87 -20.71
CA TRP A 216 -5.89 0.86 -19.61
C TRP A 216 -5.66 -0.57 -19.12
N ARG A 217 -4.42 -1.02 -19.18
CA ARG A 217 -4.08 -2.41 -18.83
C ARG A 217 -3.72 -2.49 -17.37
N GLN A 218 -4.48 -3.28 -16.65
CA GLN A 218 -4.27 -3.59 -15.25
C GLN A 218 -3.98 -5.07 -15.05
N LEU A 219 -3.20 -5.41 -14.03
CA LEU A 219 -2.90 -6.77 -13.60
C LEU A 219 -3.39 -6.99 -12.17
N ASN A 220 -4.39 -7.84 -12.01
CA ASN A 220 -4.79 -8.30 -10.68
C ASN A 220 -3.97 -9.54 -10.30
N TRP A 221 -3.00 -9.40 -9.41
CA TRP A 221 -2.15 -10.49 -8.95
C TRP A 221 -2.92 -11.60 -8.21
N SER A 222 -4.06 -11.27 -7.63
CA SER A 222 -4.89 -12.19 -6.87
C SER A 222 -6.16 -12.64 -7.62
N ALA A 223 -6.16 -12.51 -8.95
CA ALA A 223 -7.28 -12.97 -9.76
C ALA A 223 -7.59 -14.47 -9.51
N GLY A 224 -8.87 -14.78 -9.24
CA GLY A 224 -9.30 -16.14 -8.95
C GLY A 224 -9.07 -16.64 -7.51
N LEU A 225 -8.49 -15.84 -6.62
CA LEU A 225 -8.27 -16.20 -5.21
C LEU A 225 -9.52 -15.93 -4.35
N ILE A 226 -10.55 -16.77 -4.46
CA ILE A 226 -11.80 -16.60 -3.68
C ILE A 226 -11.55 -16.86 -2.19
N LYS A 227 -10.82 -17.93 -1.85
CA LYS A 227 -10.58 -18.31 -0.45
C LYS A 227 -9.55 -17.42 0.26
N GLY A 228 -8.60 -16.86 -0.45
CA GLY A 228 -7.51 -16.03 0.09
C GLY A 228 -7.84 -14.55 0.28
N GLU A 229 -9.09 -14.13 0.11
CA GLU A 229 -9.49 -12.71 0.15
C GLU A 229 -9.06 -11.94 1.41
N GLY A 230 -8.98 -12.61 2.56
CA GLY A 230 -8.53 -11.98 3.81
C GLY A 230 -7.04 -11.65 3.83
N HIS A 231 -6.25 -12.40 3.08
CA HIS A 231 -4.79 -12.28 3.02
C HIS A 231 -4.26 -12.67 1.63
N PRO A 232 -4.59 -11.90 0.58
CA PRO A 232 -4.31 -12.31 -0.80
C PRO A 232 -2.81 -12.38 -1.11
N LEU A 233 -1.98 -11.44 -0.62
CA LEU A 233 -0.57 -11.34 -0.98
C LEU A 233 0.18 -12.66 -0.86
N ILE A 234 0.12 -13.32 0.29
CA ILE A 234 0.85 -14.58 0.55
C ILE A 234 0.35 -15.77 -0.26
N ASN A 235 -0.81 -15.63 -0.90
CA ASN A 235 -1.43 -16.64 -1.76
C ASN A 235 -1.21 -16.36 -3.26
N THR A 236 -0.44 -15.34 -3.58
CA THR A 236 0.03 -15.01 -4.95
C THR A 236 1.49 -15.44 -5.13
N ALA A 237 2.05 -15.17 -6.31
CA ALA A 237 3.49 -15.38 -6.56
C ALA A 237 4.38 -14.57 -5.58
N TRP A 238 3.90 -13.42 -5.11
CA TRP A 238 4.61 -12.60 -4.11
C TRP A 238 4.87 -13.34 -2.80
N GLY A 239 3.99 -14.27 -2.41
CA GLY A 239 4.16 -15.06 -1.18
C GLY A 239 5.41 -15.95 -1.15
N ALA A 240 6.08 -16.16 -2.30
CA ALA A 240 7.39 -16.82 -2.33
C ALA A 240 8.50 -15.95 -1.73
N TYR A 241 8.26 -14.65 -1.61
CA TYR A 241 9.26 -13.65 -1.22
C TYR A 241 8.81 -12.77 -0.06
N LEU A 242 7.51 -12.52 0.07
CA LEU A 242 6.95 -11.54 0.99
C LEU A 242 5.91 -12.17 1.93
N ASP A 243 5.92 -11.72 3.18
CA ASP A 243 4.82 -11.93 4.11
C ASP A 243 4.28 -10.56 4.57
N HIS A 244 2.96 -10.46 4.73
CA HIS A 244 2.29 -9.24 5.19
C HIS A 244 1.71 -9.44 6.59
N LEU A 245 2.32 -8.84 7.60
CA LEU A 245 2.02 -9.07 9.01
C LEU A 245 0.78 -8.31 9.50
N LYS A 246 -0.37 -8.55 8.88
CA LYS A 246 -1.63 -7.89 9.24
C LYS A 246 -2.10 -8.22 10.66
N GLY A 247 -2.56 -7.19 11.38
CA GLY A 247 -3.20 -7.33 12.68
C GLY A 247 -2.30 -8.04 13.69
N LYS A 248 -2.78 -9.14 14.30
CA LYS A 248 -2.05 -9.90 15.32
C LYS A 248 -0.78 -10.60 14.81
N ARG A 249 -0.60 -10.75 13.49
CA ARG A 249 0.62 -11.33 12.92
C ARG A 249 1.86 -10.46 13.16
N LYS A 250 1.68 -9.18 13.45
CA LYS A 250 2.75 -8.30 13.92
C LYS A 250 3.38 -8.77 15.23
N GLU A 251 2.59 -9.39 16.11
CA GLU A 251 3.04 -9.91 17.40
C GLU A 251 3.76 -11.26 17.23
N THR A 252 3.28 -12.11 16.34
CA THR A 252 3.89 -13.43 16.03
C THR A 252 5.06 -13.33 15.07
N GLY A 253 5.21 -12.20 14.36
CA GLY A 253 6.27 -11.96 13.40
C GLY A 253 6.15 -12.74 12.08
N ARG A 254 5.03 -13.46 11.87
CA ARG A 254 4.75 -14.21 10.63
C ARG A 254 3.26 -14.51 10.47
N SER A 255 2.84 -14.77 9.22
CA SER A 255 1.52 -15.34 8.93
C SER A 255 1.45 -16.82 9.30
N MET A 256 0.24 -17.30 9.55
CA MET A 256 0.02 -18.69 10.01
C MET A 256 -0.31 -19.60 8.82
N ALA A 257 -0.07 -20.91 8.96
CA ALA A 257 -0.43 -21.90 7.94
C ALA A 257 -1.90 -21.84 7.51
N LYS A 258 -2.82 -21.53 8.42
CA LYS A 258 -4.25 -21.34 8.13
C LYS A 258 -4.58 -20.15 7.21
N ASP A 259 -3.63 -19.23 7.02
CA ASP A 259 -3.77 -18.07 6.12
C ASP A 259 -3.45 -18.43 4.68
N LEU A 260 -2.80 -19.58 4.47
CA LEU A 260 -2.47 -20.12 3.15
C LEU A 260 -3.64 -20.93 2.58
N ILE A 261 -3.95 -20.73 1.31
CA ILE A 261 -4.94 -21.55 0.56
C ILE A 261 -4.36 -22.94 0.28
N GLN A 262 -3.08 -22.98 -0.06
CA GLN A 262 -2.32 -24.19 -0.30
C GLN A 262 -1.01 -24.14 0.46
N PRO A 263 -0.48 -25.29 0.94
CA PRO A 263 0.85 -25.34 1.54
C PRO A 263 1.89 -24.76 0.58
N ARG A 264 2.82 -23.99 1.13
CA ARG A 264 3.97 -23.46 0.41
C ARG A 264 5.23 -24.24 0.80
N THR A 265 6.17 -24.33 -0.15
CA THR A 265 7.40 -25.14 0.00
C THR A 265 8.64 -24.32 0.33
N GLU A 266 8.55 -22.99 0.24
CA GLU A 266 9.65 -22.09 0.59
C GLU A 266 9.98 -22.23 2.09
N GLY A 267 11.26 -22.24 2.45
CA GLY A 267 11.74 -22.49 3.82
C GLY A 267 11.13 -21.59 4.88
N TYR A 268 10.79 -20.34 4.51
CA TYR A 268 10.08 -19.43 5.41
C TYR A 268 8.73 -20.00 5.91
N TRP A 269 7.99 -20.70 5.05
CA TRP A 269 6.66 -21.22 5.37
C TRP A 269 6.71 -22.57 6.11
N SER A 270 7.86 -23.26 6.05
CA SER A 270 8.06 -24.59 6.66
C SER A 270 8.64 -24.53 8.07
N ALA A 271 9.14 -23.36 8.50
CA ALA A 271 9.82 -23.17 9.79
C ALA A 271 8.84 -23.01 10.97
#